data_b73ae129d78b6a10f99c9de725ebfd2f
#
_entry.id   b73ae129d78b6a10f99c9de725ebfd2f
#
_cell.length_a   1.000
_cell.length_b   1.000
_cell.length_c   1.000
_cell.angle_alpha   90.00
_cell.angle_beta   90.00
_cell.angle_gamma   90.00
#
_symmetry.space_group_name_H-M   'P 1'
#
loop_
_entity.id
_entity.type
_entity.pdbx_description
1 polymer ?
#
loop_
_entity_poly.entity_id
_entity_poly.type
_entity_poly.pdbx_seq_one_letter_code
_entity_poly.pdbx_strand_id
1 'polypeptide(L)'
;IRSGKGIAPTTTGLNLHHHLEKNLRGLEQTINIVNKSELKKNFIIYGPQLISCTNNNMLIRCLRQDTSIDIECHDILLSAENAEELLVQRKTDLAITLQPVISRSVICMPLHTIRNSLICSNKHPRITDTSNYEQIIAEEFTLLISKSAGIDEIQMDIDERFMNRKVSFRSSSLMTIINSISVTDLLGIVPTELYDLHRDFLKLKEIKLEQSLPAVKLYISYNKASLNNLVFSRFIDRLNDSF
;
A
#
# COMPACT_ATOMS: atom_id res chain seq x y z
N ILE A 1 21.84 -17.85 -23.45
CA ILE A 1 23.02 -18.35 -22.70
C ILE A 1 22.53 -19.47 -21.80
N ARG A 2 23.25 -20.62 -21.82
CA ARG A 2 22.95 -21.71 -20.89
C ARG A 2 23.55 -21.39 -19.54
N SER A 3 22.73 -21.42 -18.50
CA SER A 3 23.14 -21.19 -17.12
C SER A 3 22.59 -22.34 -16.26
N GLY A 4 23.47 -23.21 -15.78
CA GLY A 4 23.12 -24.35 -14.92
C GLY A 4 22.08 -25.29 -15.56
N LYS A 5 20.95 -25.53 -14.88
CA LYS A 5 19.86 -26.41 -15.35
C LYS A 5 18.80 -25.69 -16.21
N GLY A 6 19.01 -24.45 -16.61
CA GLY A 6 18.02 -23.66 -17.36
C GLY A 6 18.63 -22.85 -18.51
N ILE A 7 17.76 -22.16 -19.25
CA ILE A 7 18.13 -21.20 -20.30
C ILE A 7 17.82 -19.80 -19.75
N ALA A 8 18.84 -18.95 -19.67
CA ALA A 8 18.68 -17.55 -19.34
C ALA A 8 18.69 -16.70 -20.62
N PRO A 9 17.84 -15.67 -20.74
CA PRO A 9 17.90 -14.75 -21.87
C PRO A 9 19.21 -13.96 -21.86
N THR A 10 19.66 -13.55 -23.04
CA THR A 10 20.78 -12.63 -23.18
C THR A 10 20.31 -11.20 -22.88
N THR A 11 21.24 -10.28 -22.60
CA THR A 11 20.94 -8.85 -22.46
C THR A 11 20.18 -8.30 -23.67
N THR A 12 20.60 -8.71 -24.88
CA THR A 12 19.92 -8.36 -26.13
C THR A 12 18.52 -8.95 -26.20
N GLY A 13 18.32 -10.19 -25.72
CA GLY A 13 17.01 -10.83 -25.65
C GLY A 13 16.06 -10.13 -24.67
N LEU A 14 16.56 -9.70 -23.52
CA LEU A 14 15.78 -8.91 -22.54
C LEU A 14 15.40 -7.55 -23.12
N ASN A 15 16.33 -6.85 -23.78
CA ASN A 15 16.06 -5.57 -24.41
C ASN A 15 15.03 -5.70 -25.55
N LEU A 16 15.17 -6.73 -26.39
CA LEU A 16 14.21 -7.00 -27.47
C LEU A 16 12.81 -7.31 -26.90
N HIS A 17 12.73 -8.17 -25.89
CA HIS A 17 11.47 -8.49 -25.22
C HIS A 17 10.81 -7.22 -24.67
N HIS A 18 11.58 -6.38 -23.98
CA HIS A 18 11.09 -5.11 -23.45
C HIS A 18 10.55 -4.18 -24.54
N HIS A 19 11.27 -4.02 -25.64
CA HIS A 19 10.82 -3.18 -26.77
C HIS A 19 9.59 -3.75 -27.47
N LEU A 20 9.52 -5.06 -27.67
CA LEU A 20 8.36 -5.72 -28.28
C LEU A 20 7.12 -5.60 -27.39
N GLU A 21 7.25 -5.85 -26.10
CA GLU A 21 6.15 -5.72 -25.13
C GLU A 21 5.61 -4.28 -25.10
N LYS A 22 6.49 -3.27 -25.09
CA LYS A 22 6.10 -1.86 -25.17
C LYS A 22 5.34 -1.54 -26.44
N ASN A 23 5.81 -2.03 -27.60
CA ASN A 23 5.20 -1.77 -28.89
C ASN A 23 3.84 -2.50 -29.04
N LEU A 24 3.73 -3.74 -28.57
CA LEU A 24 2.47 -4.49 -28.56
C LEU A 24 1.40 -3.79 -27.74
N ARG A 25 1.73 -3.35 -26.52
CA ARG A 25 0.80 -2.58 -25.67
C ARG A 25 0.41 -1.25 -26.33
N GLY A 26 1.32 -0.58 -27.03
CA GLY A 26 1.03 0.62 -27.81
C GLY A 26 0.05 0.36 -28.95
N LEU A 27 0.20 -0.77 -29.65
CA LEU A 27 -0.71 -1.20 -30.71
C LEU A 27 -2.09 -1.56 -30.15
N GLU A 28 -2.17 -2.31 -29.05
CA GLU A 28 -3.43 -2.62 -28.37
C GLU A 28 -4.18 -1.36 -27.95
N GLN A 29 -3.48 -0.36 -27.41
CA GLN A 29 -4.08 0.92 -27.08
C GLN A 29 -4.62 1.67 -28.31
N THR A 30 -3.86 1.66 -29.40
CA THR A 30 -4.29 2.28 -30.66
C THR A 30 -5.51 1.58 -31.23
N ILE A 31 -5.53 0.24 -31.24
CA ILE A 31 -6.67 -0.56 -31.67
C ILE A 31 -7.91 -0.27 -30.80
N ASN A 32 -7.74 -0.18 -29.49
CA ASN A 32 -8.82 0.14 -28.56
C ASN A 32 -9.39 1.56 -28.78
N ILE A 33 -8.53 2.53 -29.12
CA ILE A 33 -8.95 3.89 -29.48
C ILE A 33 -9.75 3.89 -30.78
N VAL A 34 -9.26 3.16 -31.79
CA VAL A 34 -9.87 3.11 -33.13
C VAL A 34 -11.20 2.35 -33.14
N ASN A 35 -11.30 1.24 -32.43
CA ASN A 35 -12.46 0.39 -32.45
C ASN A 35 -13.64 0.93 -31.65
N LYS A 36 -13.48 2.03 -30.86
CA LYS A 36 -14.51 2.56 -29.95
C LYS A 36 -15.28 1.46 -29.19
N SER A 37 -14.73 0.25 -29.14
CA SER A 37 -15.34 -0.85 -28.43
C SER A 37 -15.12 -0.61 -26.95
N GLU A 38 -16.17 -0.68 -26.16
CA GLU A 38 -16.20 -0.70 -24.70
C GLU A 38 -15.55 -1.99 -24.19
N LEU A 39 -14.27 -2.21 -24.57
CA LEU A 39 -13.49 -3.30 -23.97
C LEU A 39 -13.29 -2.95 -22.50
N LYS A 40 -13.77 -3.84 -21.67
CA LYS A 40 -13.57 -3.81 -20.24
C LYS A 40 -12.07 -3.62 -19.96
N LYS A 41 -11.72 -2.56 -19.23
CA LYS A 41 -10.33 -2.23 -18.94
C LYS A 41 -9.99 -2.73 -17.58
N ASN A 42 -8.97 -3.58 -17.53
CA ASN A 42 -8.36 -4.00 -16.28
C ASN A 42 -7.32 -2.97 -15.86
N PHE A 43 -7.53 -2.32 -14.72
CA PHE A 43 -6.55 -1.43 -14.09
C PHE A 43 -5.79 -2.18 -13.02
N ILE A 44 -4.47 -2.24 -13.18
CA ILE A 44 -3.55 -2.87 -12.23
C ILE A 44 -3.06 -1.81 -11.25
N ILE A 45 -3.33 -2.04 -9.96
CA ILE A 45 -3.01 -1.13 -8.87
C ILE A 45 -2.08 -1.83 -7.89
N TYR A 46 -0.94 -1.20 -7.59
CA TYR A 46 -0.04 -1.61 -6.51
C TYR A 46 -0.16 -0.64 -5.35
N GLY A 47 -0.24 -1.16 -4.14
CA GLY A 47 -0.29 -0.33 -2.95
C GLY A 47 -0.09 -1.12 -1.67
N PRO A 48 0.07 -0.42 -0.52
CA PRO A 48 0.15 -1.10 0.76
C PRO A 48 -1.17 -1.79 1.09
N GLN A 49 -1.11 -2.91 1.80
CA GLN A 49 -2.28 -3.68 2.26
C GLN A 49 -3.34 -2.81 2.94
N LEU A 50 -2.92 -1.72 3.57
CA LEU A 50 -3.83 -0.75 4.17
C LEU A 50 -4.88 -0.23 3.17
N ILE A 51 -4.50 0.01 1.91
CA ILE A 51 -5.42 0.56 0.89
C ILE A 51 -6.54 -0.43 0.58
N SER A 52 -6.22 -1.71 0.45
CA SER A 52 -7.22 -2.74 0.23
C SER A 52 -8.10 -2.98 1.47
N CYS A 53 -7.56 -2.75 2.67
CA CYS A 53 -8.28 -2.96 3.92
C CYS A 53 -9.18 -1.79 4.36
N THR A 54 -8.81 -0.53 4.04
CA THR A 54 -9.49 0.66 4.60
C THR A 54 -10.13 1.54 3.53
N ASN A 55 -9.38 1.89 2.49
CA ASN A 55 -9.87 2.75 1.41
C ASN A 55 -10.46 1.95 0.23
N ASN A 56 -10.53 0.64 0.36
CA ASN A 56 -11.13 -0.24 -0.64
C ASN A 56 -12.57 0.16 -1.00
N ASN A 57 -13.29 0.77 -0.08
CA ASN A 57 -14.63 1.31 -0.34
C ASN A 57 -14.64 2.32 -1.49
N MET A 58 -13.58 3.09 -1.67
CA MET A 58 -13.50 4.10 -2.73
C MET A 58 -13.18 3.47 -4.09
N LEU A 59 -12.18 2.58 -4.15
CA LEU A 59 -11.89 1.80 -5.35
C LEU A 59 -13.12 0.98 -5.78
N ILE A 60 -13.78 0.33 -4.83
CA ILE A 60 -15.02 -0.44 -5.07
C ILE A 60 -16.16 0.48 -5.51
N ARG A 61 -16.31 1.67 -4.95
CA ARG A 61 -17.32 2.64 -5.41
C ARG A 61 -17.07 3.08 -6.84
N CYS A 62 -15.81 3.35 -7.21
CA CYS A 62 -15.45 3.65 -8.61
C CYS A 62 -15.82 2.49 -9.55
N LEU A 63 -15.54 1.25 -9.16
CA LEU A 63 -15.93 0.04 -9.91
C LEU A 63 -17.45 -0.09 -10.09
N ARG A 64 -18.21 0.21 -9.04
CA ARG A 64 -19.67 0.10 -9.09
C ARG A 64 -20.33 1.18 -9.93
N GLN A 65 -19.66 2.32 -10.10
CA GLN A 65 -20.13 3.42 -10.93
C GLN A 65 -19.82 3.23 -12.42
N ASP A 66 -18.85 2.37 -12.75
CA ASP A 66 -18.44 2.12 -14.13
C ASP A 66 -18.18 0.62 -14.36
N THR A 67 -19.15 -0.04 -14.98
CA THR A 67 -19.08 -1.50 -15.26
C THR A 67 -18.10 -1.84 -16.39
N SER A 68 -17.52 -0.85 -17.06
CA SER A 68 -16.51 -1.05 -18.10
C SER A 68 -15.09 -1.22 -17.53
N ILE A 69 -14.94 -1.12 -16.18
CA ILE A 69 -13.68 -1.20 -15.48
C ILE A 69 -13.60 -2.49 -14.67
N ASP A 70 -12.45 -3.16 -14.75
CA ASP A 70 -11.98 -4.15 -13.78
C ASP A 70 -10.78 -3.56 -13.01
N ILE A 71 -10.63 -3.94 -11.77
CA ILE A 71 -9.46 -3.55 -10.96
C ILE A 71 -8.79 -4.81 -10.42
N GLU A 72 -7.48 -4.88 -10.64
CA GLU A 72 -6.59 -5.87 -10.05
C GLU A 72 -5.71 -5.16 -9.01
N CYS A 73 -5.90 -5.47 -7.72
CA CYS A 73 -5.15 -4.88 -6.64
C CYS A 73 -4.05 -5.82 -6.15
N HIS A 74 -2.83 -5.31 -6.07
CA HIS A 74 -1.70 -6.00 -5.47
C HIS A 74 -1.32 -5.33 -4.15
N ASP A 75 -1.47 -6.05 -3.05
CA ASP A 75 -1.09 -5.60 -1.70
C ASP A 75 0.44 -5.65 -1.50
N ILE A 76 1.14 -4.91 -2.35
CA ILE A 76 2.60 -4.82 -2.35
C ILE A 76 3.00 -3.36 -2.23
N LEU A 77 3.68 -3.04 -1.13
CA LEU A 77 4.28 -1.72 -0.95
C LEU A 77 5.56 -1.62 -1.78
N LEU A 78 5.50 -0.83 -2.83
CA LEU A 78 6.64 -0.56 -3.71
C LEU A 78 7.49 0.58 -3.14
N SER A 79 8.82 0.52 -3.38
CA SER A 79 9.66 1.72 -3.30
C SER A 79 9.31 2.70 -4.42
N ALA A 80 9.71 3.96 -4.28
CA ALA A 80 9.45 4.98 -5.31
C ALA A 80 10.09 4.60 -6.67
N GLU A 81 11.30 4.01 -6.63
CA GLU A 81 12.03 3.58 -7.82
C GLU A 81 11.32 2.42 -8.53
N ASN A 82 10.90 1.39 -7.76
CA ASN A 82 10.18 0.25 -8.32
C ASN A 82 8.82 0.67 -8.89
N ALA A 83 8.14 1.59 -8.21
CA ALA A 83 6.88 2.15 -8.70
C ALA A 83 7.09 2.94 -9.99
N GLU A 84 8.14 3.77 -10.08
CA GLU A 84 8.52 4.47 -11.32
C GLU A 84 8.75 3.49 -12.45
N GLU A 85 9.56 2.46 -12.24
CA GLU A 85 9.87 1.47 -13.25
C GLU A 85 8.60 0.79 -13.79
N LEU A 86 7.74 0.29 -12.91
CA LEU A 86 6.49 -0.39 -13.31
C LEU A 86 5.54 0.57 -14.05
N LEU A 87 5.43 1.82 -13.61
CA LEU A 87 4.59 2.83 -14.26
C LEU A 87 5.12 3.23 -15.63
N VAL A 88 6.44 3.43 -15.77
CA VAL A 88 7.07 3.77 -17.05
C VAL A 88 6.95 2.61 -18.03
N GLN A 89 7.14 1.38 -17.58
CA GLN A 89 6.97 0.16 -18.36
C GLN A 89 5.51 -0.22 -18.62
N ARG A 90 4.55 0.52 -18.03
CA ARG A 90 3.11 0.25 -18.10
C ARG A 90 2.71 -1.15 -17.62
N LYS A 91 3.43 -1.66 -16.64
CA LYS A 91 3.11 -2.91 -15.94
C LYS A 91 2.13 -2.71 -14.80
N THR A 92 1.97 -1.47 -14.36
CA THR A 92 0.90 -1.02 -13.47
C THR A 92 0.30 0.27 -14.00
N ASP A 93 -0.96 0.49 -13.75
CA ASP A 93 -1.67 1.72 -14.12
C ASP A 93 -1.57 2.76 -13.01
N LEU A 94 -1.54 2.30 -11.75
CA LEU A 94 -1.51 3.15 -10.58
C LEU A 94 -0.66 2.52 -9.48
N ALA A 95 0.18 3.32 -8.85
CA ALA A 95 0.96 2.92 -7.68
C ALA A 95 0.67 3.85 -6.50
N ILE A 96 0.49 3.26 -5.31
CA ILE A 96 0.36 3.98 -4.05
C ILE A 96 1.59 3.67 -3.20
N THR A 97 2.35 4.71 -2.86
CA THR A 97 3.65 4.61 -2.20
C THR A 97 3.71 5.50 -0.95
N LEU A 98 4.69 5.23 -0.07
CA LEU A 98 4.97 6.06 1.11
C LEU A 98 5.91 7.22 0.80
N GLN A 99 6.67 7.13 -0.28
CA GLN A 99 7.56 8.19 -0.76
C GLN A 99 7.11 8.66 -2.14
N PRO A 100 7.27 9.95 -2.47
CA PRO A 100 6.86 10.47 -3.77
C PRO A 100 7.72 9.88 -4.90
N VAL A 101 7.07 9.50 -5.99
CA VAL A 101 7.74 9.11 -7.24
C VAL A 101 8.15 10.37 -8.01
N ILE A 102 9.44 10.55 -8.24
CA ILE A 102 9.99 11.71 -8.94
C ILE A 102 10.41 11.30 -10.35
N SER A 103 9.57 11.59 -11.34
CA SER A 103 9.81 11.20 -12.74
C SER A 103 9.21 12.20 -13.72
N ARG A 104 9.83 12.35 -14.88
CA ARG A 104 9.29 13.20 -15.96
C ARG A 104 8.04 12.62 -16.61
N SER A 105 7.90 11.29 -16.58
CA SER A 105 6.82 10.55 -17.24
C SER A 105 5.67 10.21 -16.32
N VAL A 106 5.83 10.42 -15.01
CA VAL A 106 4.85 10.06 -13.98
C VAL A 106 4.27 11.31 -13.35
N ILE A 107 2.98 11.30 -13.09
CA ILE A 107 2.32 12.25 -12.19
C ILE A 107 2.29 11.58 -10.81
N CYS A 108 2.74 12.32 -9.80
CA CYS A 108 2.68 11.90 -8.41
C CYS A 108 2.00 12.99 -7.59
N MET A 109 1.02 12.61 -6.79
CA MET A 109 0.25 13.54 -5.95
C MET A 109 0.13 12.98 -4.53
N PRO A 110 0.06 13.84 -3.50
CA PRO A 110 -0.34 13.41 -2.17
C PRO A 110 -1.75 12.82 -2.23
N LEU A 111 -1.95 11.66 -1.59
CA LEU A 111 -3.25 10.98 -1.56
C LEU A 111 -3.93 11.19 -0.20
N HIS A 112 -3.28 10.77 0.86
CA HIS A 112 -3.84 10.80 2.21
C HIS A 112 -2.74 10.74 3.26
N THR A 113 -3.05 11.21 4.47
CA THR A 113 -2.16 11.08 5.63
C THR A 113 -2.79 10.12 6.63
N ILE A 114 -2.10 9.00 6.88
CA ILE A 114 -2.54 7.94 7.79
C ILE A 114 -1.97 8.23 9.17
N ARG A 115 -2.81 8.21 10.18
CA ARG A 115 -2.41 8.21 11.59
C ARG A 115 -2.15 6.80 12.06
N ASN A 116 -1.33 6.65 13.08
CA ASN A 116 -1.07 5.39 13.73
C ASN A 116 -1.62 5.41 15.17
N SER A 117 -2.12 4.26 15.61
CA SER A 117 -2.61 4.02 16.97
C SER A 117 -1.81 2.89 17.61
N LEU A 118 -1.49 3.02 18.89
CA LEU A 118 -1.00 1.94 19.72
C LEU A 118 -2.22 1.20 20.27
N ILE A 119 -2.29 -0.11 20.01
CA ILE A 119 -3.45 -0.93 20.35
C ILE A 119 -3.10 -2.20 21.12
N CYS A 120 -4.06 -2.73 21.84
CA CYS A 120 -4.01 -4.04 22.46
C CYS A 120 -5.40 -4.70 22.47
N SER A 121 -5.47 -5.96 22.90
CA SER A 121 -6.75 -6.60 23.20
C SER A 121 -7.48 -5.84 24.32
N ASN A 122 -8.81 -5.70 24.24
CA ASN A 122 -9.59 -5.10 25.32
C ASN A 122 -9.55 -5.95 26.62
N LYS A 123 -9.13 -7.22 26.50
CA LYS A 123 -8.91 -8.15 27.62
C LYS A 123 -7.45 -8.21 28.07
N HIS A 124 -6.60 -7.27 27.61
CA HIS A 124 -5.19 -7.25 28.00
C HIS A 124 -5.06 -7.25 29.52
N PRO A 125 -4.27 -8.20 30.12
CA PRO A 125 -4.30 -8.43 31.55
C PRO A 125 -3.65 -7.32 32.38
N ARG A 126 -2.74 -6.53 31.81
CA ARG A 126 -1.90 -5.55 32.50
C ARG A 126 -2.10 -4.11 32.03
N ILE A 127 -2.54 -3.89 30.79
CA ILE A 127 -2.76 -2.55 30.24
C ILE A 127 -4.19 -2.09 30.51
N THR A 128 -4.29 -0.91 31.11
CA THR A 128 -5.55 -0.20 31.42
C THR A 128 -5.55 1.18 30.77
N ASP A 129 -6.65 1.89 30.86
CA ASP A 129 -6.78 3.28 30.33
C ASP A 129 -5.87 4.29 31.05
N THR A 130 -5.35 3.92 32.23
CA THR A 130 -4.45 4.73 33.06
C THR A 130 -2.99 4.25 33.02
N SER A 131 -2.66 3.30 32.14
CA SER A 131 -1.30 2.78 32.03
C SER A 131 -0.34 3.89 31.56
N ASN A 132 0.78 4.00 32.29
CA ASN A 132 1.83 4.96 31.97
C ASN A 132 2.84 4.37 30.99
N TYR A 133 3.80 5.21 30.57
CA TYR A 133 4.84 4.81 29.60
C TYR A 133 5.66 3.61 30.05
N GLU A 134 6.06 3.55 31.34
CA GLU A 134 6.88 2.45 31.88
C GLU A 134 6.14 1.11 31.82
N GLN A 135 4.83 1.11 32.11
CA GLN A 135 3.99 -0.06 31.99
C GLN A 135 3.83 -0.51 30.53
N ILE A 136 3.69 0.45 29.61
CA ILE A 136 3.57 0.17 28.16
C ILE A 136 4.87 -0.46 27.63
N ILE A 137 6.04 0.09 27.97
CA ILE A 137 7.32 -0.39 27.43
C ILE A 137 7.74 -1.73 28.04
N ALA A 138 7.19 -2.09 29.22
CA ALA A 138 7.42 -3.40 29.84
C ALA A 138 6.71 -4.55 29.09
N GLU A 139 5.79 -4.23 28.20
CA GLU A 139 5.05 -5.21 27.41
C GLU A 139 5.80 -5.66 26.15
N GLU A 140 5.33 -6.72 25.55
CA GLU A 140 5.85 -7.23 24.28
C GLU A 140 5.07 -6.67 23.09
N PHE A 141 5.79 -6.37 22.01
CA PHE A 141 5.24 -5.72 20.84
C PHE A 141 5.25 -6.61 19.60
N THR A 142 4.30 -6.33 18.72
CA THR A 142 4.35 -6.76 17.32
C THR A 142 5.13 -5.78 16.47
N LEU A 143 5.67 -6.22 15.33
CA LEU A 143 6.38 -5.39 14.36
C LEU A 143 5.97 -5.74 12.93
N LEU A 144 5.62 -4.72 12.14
CA LEU A 144 5.43 -4.88 10.70
C LEU A 144 6.79 -4.96 10.00
N ILE A 145 7.07 -6.07 9.30
CA ILE A 145 8.27 -6.22 8.49
C ILE A 145 7.96 -5.72 7.08
N SER A 146 8.74 -4.79 6.58
CA SER A 146 8.71 -4.35 5.19
C SER A 146 10.14 -4.04 4.72
N LYS A 147 10.38 -4.17 3.43
CA LYS A 147 11.63 -3.76 2.79
C LYS A 147 11.51 -2.36 2.15
N SER A 148 10.50 -1.61 2.49
CA SER A 148 10.28 -0.27 1.95
C SER A 148 10.94 0.78 2.84
N ALA A 149 11.76 1.64 2.28
CA ALA A 149 12.44 2.72 2.98
C ALA A 149 11.48 3.61 3.79
N GLY A 150 10.26 3.87 3.28
CA GLY A 150 9.27 4.65 4.01
C GLY A 150 8.75 3.98 5.29
N ILE A 151 8.75 2.64 5.37
CA ILE A 151 8.42 1.91 6.61
C ILE A 151 9.61 1.97 7.58
N ASP A 152 10.84 1.84 7.08
CA ASP A 152 12.03 1.89 7.92
C ASP A 152 12.14 3.24 8.64
N GLU A 153 11.88 4.37 7.97
CA GLU A 153 11.84 5.71 8.58
C GLU A 153 10.80 5.79 9.72
N ILE A 154 9.58 5.29 9.49
CA ILE A 154 8.53 5.26 10.51
C ILE A 154 8.93 4.39 11.70
N GLN A 155 9.56 3.24 11.42
CA GLN A 155 10.01 2.34 12.48
C GLN A 155 11.14 2.96 13.31
N MET A 156 12.06 3.71 12.69
CA MET A 156 13.09 4.47 13.42
C MET A 156 12.45 5.47 14.37
N ASP A 157 11.48 6.27 13.92
CA ASP A 157 10.76 7.22 14.77
C ASP A 157 10.03 6.53 15.93
N ILE A 158 9.46 5.35 15.66
CA ILE A 158 8.78 4.54 16.68
C ILE A 158 9.81 3.96 17.67
N ASP A 159 10.97 3.48 17.20
CA ASP A 159 12.01 2.92 18.04
C ASP A 159 12.67 3.98 18.92
N GLU A 160 12.82 5.22 18.44
CA GLU A 160 13.25 6.35 19.26
C GLU A 160 12.25 6.65 20.38
N ARG A 161 10.96 6.55 20.10
CA ARG A 161 9.89 6.79 21.08
C ARG A 161 9.73 5.65 22.09
N PHE A 162 9.85 4.42 21.65
CA PHE A 162 9.72 3.22 22.49
C PHE A 162 11.07 2.50 22.59
N MET A 163 12.10 3.23 23.08
CA MET A 163 13.44 2.69 23.27
C MET A 163 13.41 1.42 24.11
N ASN A 164 14.14 0.39 23.64
CA ASN A 164 14.24 -0.92 24.31
C ASN A 164 12.94 -1.73 24.36
N ARG A 165 11.91 -1.39 23.60
CA ARG A 165 10.71 -2.25 23.51
C ARG A 165 11.08 -3.67 23.07
N LYS A 166 10.51 -4.66 23.70
CA LYS A 166 10.68 -6.06 23.33
C LYS A 166 9.74 -6.41 22.17
N VAL A 167 10.27 -6.79 21.02
CA VAL A 167 9.49 -7.26 19.88
C VAL A 167 9.49 -8.78 19.86
N SER A 168 8.32 -9.40 20.09
CA SER A 168 8.15 -10.85 20.17
C SER A 168 7.45 -11.46 18.96
N PHE A 169 6.74 -10.67 18.18
CA PHE A 169 6.08 -11.13 16.96
C PHE A 169 6.33 -10.21 15.79
N ARG A 170 6.62 -10.79 14.63
CA ARG A 170 6.91 -10.06 13.39
C ARG A 170 6.10 -10.62 12.23
N SER A 171 5.50 -9.76 11.42
CA SER A 171 4.76 -10.18 10.21
C SER A 171 4.87 -9.10 9.12
N SER A 172 4.82 -9.51 7.86
CA SER A 172 4.67 -8.60 6.72
C SER A 172 3.20 -8.23 6.41
N SER A 173 2.24 -8.81 7.14
CA SER A 173 0.81 -8.57 6.97
C SER A 173 0.24 -7.81 8.16
N LEU A 174 -0.35 -6.64 7.90
CA LEU A 174 -1.10 -5.87 8.89
C LEU A 174 -2.27 -6.65 9.49
N MET A 175 -2.97 -7.44 8.67
CA MET A 175 -4.07 -8.27 9.14
C MET A 175 -3.60 -9.37 10.08
N THR A 176 -2.43 -9.97 9.83
CA THR A 176 -1.84 -10.95 10.75
C THR A 176 -1.45 -10.30 12.07
N ILE A 177 -0.90 -9.09 12.03
CA ILE A 177 -0.54 -8.32 13.23
C ILE A 177 -1.79 -8.01 14.06
N ILE A 178 -2.82 -7.42 13.48
CA ILE A 178 -4.02 -7.03 14.22
C ILE A 178 -4.76 -8.24 14.81
N ASN A 179 -4.79 -9.36 14.08
CA ASN A 179 -5.36 -10.62 14.58
C ASN A 179 -4.53 -11.19 15.74
N SER A 180 -3.19 -11.16 15.66
CA SER A 180 -2.34 -11.65 16.76
C SER A 180 -2.53 -10.83 18.04
N ILE A 181 -2.67 -9.51 17.92
CA ILE A 181 -2.96 -8.62 19.05
C ILE A 181 -4.30 -8.97 19.70
N SER A 182 -5.30 -9.31 18.90
CA SER A 182 -6.65 -9.60 19.42
C SER A 182 -6.73 -10.83 20.33
N VAL A 183 -5.82 -11.80 20.14
CA VAL A 183 -5.83 -13.10 20.83
C VAL A 183 -4.66 -13.30 21.79
N THR A 184 -3.80 -12.30 21.95
CA THR A 184 -2.63 -12.34 22.84
C THR A 184 -2.59 -11.12 23.75
N ASP A 185 -1.54 -11.02 24.58
CA ASP A 185 -1.20 -9.84 25.38
C ASP A 185 -0.12 -8.98 24.70
N LEU A 186 0.03 -9.06 23.37
CA LEU A 186 0.95 -8.23 22.61
C LEU A 186 0.35 -6.85 22.36
N LEU A 187 1.22 -5.84 22.35
CA LEU A 187 0.90 -4.52 21.86
C LEU A 187 1.27 -4.38 20.38
N GLY A 188 0.61 -3.48 19.66
CA GLY A 188 0.99 -3.19 18.30
C GLY A 188 0.65 -1.78 17.86
N ILE A 189 1.46 -1.26 16.95
CA ILE A 189 1.24 0.02 16.31
C ILE A 189 0.70 -0.29 14.91
N VAL A 190 -0.51 0.20 14.65
CA VAL A 190 -1.22 -0.03 13.40
C VAL A 190 -1.84 1.27 12.90
N PRO A 191 -2.15 1.37 11.60
CA PRO A 191 -2.96 2.47 11.08
C PRO A 191 -4.28 2.61 11.84
N THR A 192 -4.61 3.84 12.23
CA THR A 192 -5.83 4.15 12.99
C THR A 192 -7.08 3.69 12.25
N GLU A 193 -7.11 3.86 10.93
CA GLU A 193 -8.24 3.44 10.09
C GLU A 193 -8.45 1.93 10.12
N LEU A 194 -7.37 1.14 10.21
CA LEU A 194 -7.44 -0.31 10.33
C LEU A 194 -7.97 -0.72 11.71
N TYR A 195 -7.52 -0.04 12.77
CA TYR A 195 -8.05 -0.22 14.11
C TYR A 195 -9.54 0.11 14.16
N ASP A 196 -9.96 1.27 13.67
CA ASP A 196 -11.37 1.70 13.69
C ASP A 196 -12.29 0.72 12.97
N LEU A 197 -11.83 0.14 11.86
CA LEU A 197 -12.60 -0.84 11.09
C LEU A 197 -12.79 -2.17 11.85
N HIS A 198 -11.80 -2.59 12.62
CA HIS A 198 -11.77 -3.93 13.22
C HIS A 198 -11.97 -3.96 14.74
N ARG A 199 -11.93 -2.80 15.43
CA ARG A 199 -11.90 -2.73 16.91
C ARG A 199 -13.06 -3.46 17.58
N ASP A 200 -14.27 -3.35 17.04
CA ASP A 200 -15.45 -3.95 17.65
C ASP A 200 -15.50 -5.46 17.42
N PHE A 201 -15.16 -5.90 16.22
CA PHE A 201 -15.13 -7.32 15.88
C PHE A 201 -13.99 -8.08 16.57
N LEU A 202 -12.79 -7.52 16.56
CA LEU A 202 -11.60 -8.12 17.16
C LEU A 202 -11.44 -7.79 18.66
N LYS A 203 -12.35 -7.01 19.24
CA LYS A 203 -12.31 -6.63 20.66
C LYS A 203 -10.99 -5.96 21.04
N LEU A 204 -10.62 -4.95 20.30
CA LEU A 204 -9.40 -4.17 20.51
C LEU A 204 -9.70 -2.87 21.23
N LYS A 205 -8.69 -2.33 21.92
CA LYS A 205 -8.70 -0.99 22.49
C LYS A 205 -7.44 -0.22 22.11
N GLU A 206 -7.59 1.08 21.95
CA GLU A 206 -6.49 2.01 21.75
C GLU A 206 -5.89 2.40 23.11
N ILE A 207 -4.56 2.44 23.17
CA ILE A 207 -3.80 2.94 24.31
C ILE A 207 -3.51 4.41 24.05
N LYS A 208 -4.04 5.28 24.89
CA LYS A 208 -3.84 6.73 24.76
C LYS A 208 -2.41 7.10 25.14
N LEU A 209 -1.74 7.79 24.23
CA LEU A 209 -0.39 8.31 24.44
C LEU A 209 -0.48 9.83 24.63
N GLU A 210 0.42 10.39 25.45
CA GLU A 210 0.52 11.85 25.63
C GLU A 210 0.88 12.58 24.32
N GLN A 211 1.65 11.93 23.46
CA GLN A 211 2.04 12.45 22.16
C GLN A 211 1.55 11.50 21.06
N SER A 212 1.01 12.05 19.97
CA SER A 212 0.59 11.28 18.81
C SER A 212 1.75 10.54 18.15
N LEU A 213 1.50 9.35 17.63
CA LEU A 213 2.48 8.60 16.85
C LEU A 213 2.77 9.28 15.50
N PRO A 214 3.94 8.99 14.89
CA PRO A 214 4.26 9.49 13.55
C PRO A 214 3.16 9.16 12.55
N ALA A 215 2.77 10.14 11.76
CA ALA A 215 1.79 9.96 10.68
C ALA A 215 2.51 9.63 9.37
N VAL A 216 1.85 8.87 8.51
CA VAL A 216 2.37 8.36 7.24
C VAL A 216 1.66 9.04 6.09
N LYS A 217 2.42 9.68 5.20
CA LYS A 217 1.87 10.24 3.95
C LYS A 217 1.83 9.17 2.87
N LEU A 218 0.69 9.06 2.20
CA LEU A 218 0.54 8.26 0.99
C LEU A 218 0.58 9.16 -0.24
N TYR A 219 1.17 8.63 -1.29
CA TYR A 219 1.24 9.26 -2.60
C TYR A 219 0.61 8.34 -3.65
N ILE A 220 -0.16 8.90 -4.56
CA ILE A 220 -0.69 8.20 -5.72
C ILE A 220 0.10 8.63 -6.95
N SER A 221 0.49 7.65 -7.75
CA SER A 221 1.31 7.87 -8.93
C SER A 221 0.79 7.10 -10.13
N TYR A 222 0.83 7.70 -11.31
CA TYR A 222 0.44 7.10 -12.58
C TYR A 222 1.19 7.71 -13.76
N ASN A 223 1.29 6.99 -14.88
CA ASN A 223 1.96 7.49 -16.08
C ASN A 223 1.12 8.61 -16.73
N LYS A 224 1.76 9.74 -17.05
CA LYS A 224 1.11 10.90 -17.70
C LYS A 224 0.33 10.53 -18.97
N ALA A 225 0.89 9.63 -19.78
CA ALA A 225 0.27 9.22 -21.03
C ALA A 225 -0.98 8.35 -20.80
N SER A 226 -1.21 7.82 -19.57
CA SER A 226 -2.45 7.08 -19.24
C SER A 226 -3.68 7.99 -19.27
N LEU A 227 -3.52 9.30 -19.03
CA LEU A 227 -4.62 10.28 -19.11
C LEU A 227 -5.20 10.44 -20.52
N ASN A 228 -4.49 10.03 -21.58
CA ASN A 228 -5.04 9.99 -22.93
C ASN A 228 -6.17 8.95 -23.08
N ASN A 229 -6.30 8.04 -22.13
CA ASN A 229 -7.39 7.11 -22.03
C ASN A 229 -8.54 7.73 -21.23
N LEU A 230 -9.67 7.98 -21.89
CA LEU A 230 -10.83 8.62 -21.27
C LEU A 230 -11.37 7.87 -20.05
N VAL A 231 -11.32 6.52 -20.06
CA VAL A 231 -11.79 5.71 -18.94
C VAL A 231 -10.85 5.88 -17.73
N PHE A 232 -9.55 5.86 -17.97
CA PHE A 232 -8.55 6.09 -16.91
C PHE A 232 -8.62 7.53 -16.36
N SER A 233 -8.75 8.53 -17.24
CA SER A 233 -8.89 9.93 -16.83
C SER A 233 -10.10 10.12 -15.90
N ARG A 234 -11.28 9.60 -16.31
CA ARG A 234 -12.48 9.65 -15.47
C ARG A 234 -12.31 8.90 -14.14
N PHE A 235 -11.58 7.79 -14.15
CA PHE A 235 -11.28 7.06 -12.93
C PHE A 235 -10.43 7.89 -11.97
N ILE A 236 -9.38 8.57 -12.47
CA ILE A 236 -8.54 9.46 -11.67
C ILE A 236 -9.32 10.67 -11.16
N ASP A 237 -10.16 11.29 -12.00
CA ASP A 237 -11.01 12.43 -11.58
C ASP A 237 -11.91 12.03 -10.40
N ARG A 238 -12.57 10.88 -10.47
CA ARG A 238 -13.40 10.35 -9.38
C ARG A 238 -12.60 10.03 -8.11
N LEU A 239 -11.37 9.52 -8.26
CA LEU A 239 -10.48 9.32 -7.12
C LEU A 239 -10.15 10.64 -6.43
N ASN A 240 -9.86 11.69 -7.19
CA ASN A 240 -9.53 13.01 -6.65
C ASN A 240 -10.73 13.68 -5.97
N ASP A 241 -11.95 13.51 -6.49
CA ASP A 241 -13.18 14.05 -5.90
C ASP A 241 -13.58 13.36 -4.58
N SER A 242 -12.97 12.24 -4.26
CA SER A 242 -13.30 11.41 -3.09
C SER A 242 -12.38 11.66 -1.90
N PHE A 243 -11.34 12.49 -2.06
CA PHE A 243 -10.38 12.93 -1.03
C PHE A 243 -10.49 14.42 -0.76
#